data_c496bddbfef0397d48c24f857e539c65
#
_entry.id   c496bddbfef0397d48c24f857e539c65
#
_cell.length_a   1.000
_cell.length_b   1.000
_cell.length_c   1.000
_cell.angle_alpha   90.00
_cell.angle_beta   90.00
_cell.angle_gamma   90.00
#
_symmetry.space_group_name_H-M   'P 1'
#
loop_
_entity.id
_entity.type
_entity.pdbx_description
1 polymer ?
#
loop_
_entity_poly.entity_id
_entity_poly.type
_entity_poly.pdbx_seq_one_letter_code
_entity_poly.pdbx_strand_id
1 'polypeptide(L)'
;MQNDVRPGIRLLTVCGSLQARSANRAAIAVASSLADARGATIDDFDRLADIPAFNPDRAFEHIAVVEDWRRRVAAADVVLVATPEYAGGVAGAVKNAFDWLVGSGHMYRKPVAVISAGTTGGLHARVAMAQTLTWQGAYLVAELGVAAPRTKSDDDGRFTDGATVTAIASLTELLLDAAATPLADLVDLAGGVVGSLGVDAGRVTPAV
;
A
#
# COMPACT_ATOMS: atom_id res chain seq x y z
N MET A 1 -17.94 19.11 7.14
CA MET A 1 -18.68 17.87 6.84
C MET A 1 -17.85 16.74 7.43
N GLN A 2 -18.31 16.11 8.51
CA GLN A 2 -17.70 14.88 9.01
C GLN A 2 -17.99 13.79 7.98
N ASN A 3 -16.96 13.34 7.25
CA ASN A 3 -17.06 12.12 6.46
C ASN A 3 -17.05 10.95 7.43
N ASP A 4 -18.21 10.41 7.75
CA ASP A 4 -18.33 9.15 8.47
C ASP A 4 -17.80 8.03 7.57
N VAL A 5 -16.59 7.56 7.87
CA VAL A 5 -16.12 6.28 7.37
C VAL A 5 -17.08 5.20 7.88
N ARG A 6 -17.57 4.32 7.01
CA ARG A 6 -18.45 3.23 7.44
C ARG A 6 -17.77 2.45 8.56
N PRO A 7 -18.44 2.23 9.71
CA PRO A 7 -17.89 1.39 10.75
C PRO A 7 -17.64 0.00 10.18
N GLY A 8 -16.40 -0.49 10.32
CA GLY A 8 -16.01 -1.84 9.91
C GLY A 8 -15.08 -1.95 8.71
N ILE A 9 -14.55 -0.84 8.11
CA ILE A 9 -13.51 -0.94 7.06
C ILE A 9 -12.28 -1.66 7.62
N ARG A 10 -11.79 -2.68 6.90
CA ARG A 10 -10.54 -3.38 7.20
C ARG A 10 -9.41 -2.81 6.36
N LEU A 11 -8.49 -2.14 7.03
CA LEU A 11 -7.24 -1.65 6.43
C LEU A 11 -6.13 -2.67 6.67
N LEU A 12 -5.63 -3.28 5.62
CA LEU A 12 -4.40 -4.07 5.67
C LEU A 12 -3.20 -3.15 5.46
N THR A 13 -2.23 -3.20 6.37
CA THR A 13 -0.97 -2.46 6.24
C THR A 13 0.20 -3.41 5.98
N VAL A 14 1.11 -3.00 5.09
CA VAL A 14 2.29 -3.78 4.71
C VAL A 14 3.53 -2.89 4.73
N CYS A 15 4.47 -3.18 5.63
CA CYS A 15 5.75 -2.49 5.67
C CYS A 15 6.81 -3.24 4.85
N GLY A 16 7.24 -2.66 3.73
CA GLY A 16 8.27 -3.23 2.86
C GLY A 16 9.70 -3.13 3.42
N SER A 17 9.90 -2.38 4.50
CA SER A 17 11.19 -2.31 5.15
C SER A 17 11.28 -3.36 6.25
N LEU A 18 12.30 -4.22 6.15
CA LEU A 18 12.61 -5.20 7.19
C LEU A 18 13.47 -4.60 8.32
N GLN A 19 13.82 -3.33 8.24
CA GLN A 19 14.59 -2.62 9.26
C GLN A 19 13.70 -2.31 10.47
N ALA A 20 14.18 -2.59 11.69
CA ALA A 20 13.44 -2.38 12.93
C ALA A 20 13.01 -0.90 13.13
N ARG A 21 13.91 0.05 12.85
CA ARG A 21 13.62 1.49 12.86
C ARG A 21 13.51 1.99 11.42
N SER A 22 12.32 2.02 10.88
CA SER A 22 12.06 2.37 9.48
C SER A 22 11.10 3.55 9.36
N ALA A 23 11.45 4.54 8.54
CA ALA A 23 10.55 5.64 8.20
C ALA A 23 9.26 5.15 7.51
N ASN A 24 9.30 4.02 6.79
CA ASN A 24 8.12 3.41 6.21
C ASN A 24 7.21 2.82 7.29
N ARG A 25 7.78 2.22 8.35
CA ARG A 25 7.02 1.78 9.51
C ARG A 25 6.40 2.97 10.26
N ALA A 26 7.14 4.08 10.40
CA ALA A 26 6.62 5.31 11.01
C ALA A 26 5.45 5.90 10.19
N ALA A 27 5.52 5.85 8.86
CA ALA A 27 4.42 6.29 8.00
C ALA A 27 3.15 5.44 8.20
N ILE A 28 3.31 4.11 8.30
CA ILE A 28 2.19 3.21 8.63
C ILE A 28 1.61 3.54 10.01
N ALA A 29 2.44 3.84 11.01
CA ALA A 29 1.96 4.18 12.35
C ALA A 29 1.06 5.44 12.35
N VAL A 30 1.45 6.49 11.60
CA VAL A 30 0.61 7.69 11.42
C VAL A 30 -0.70 7.34 10.74
N ALA A 31 -0.65 6.58 9.63
CA ALA A 31 -1.84 6.18 8.88
C ALA A 31 -2.78 5.30 9.72
N SER A 32 -2.23 4.34 10.47
CA SER A 32 -3.00 3.44 11.33
C SER A 32 -3.69 4.19 12.46
N SER A 33 -3.01 5.16 13.10
CA SER A 33 -3.61 5.97 14.15
C SER A 33 -4.80 6.79 13.64
N LEU A 34 -4.69 7.35 12.43
CA LEU A 34 -5.80 8.07 11.81
C LEU A 34 -6.94 7.11 11.44
N ALA A 35 -6.63 5.97 10.85
CA ALA A 35 -7.63 5.00 10.43
C ALA A 35 -8.41 4.43 11.63
N ASP A 36 -7.72 4.15 12.74
CA ASP A 36 -8.34 3.73 14.00
C ASP A 36 -9.29 4.81 14.55
N ALA A 37 -8.85 6.07 14.56
CA ALA A 37 -9.69 7.22 14.97
C ALA A 37 -10.93 7.40 14.07
N ARG A 38 -10.90 6.88 12.85
CA ARG A 38 -12.02 6.83 11.89
C ARG A 38 -12.86 5.55 12.00
N GLY A 39 -12.56 4.66 12.96
CA GLY A 39 -13.28 3.43 13.20
C GLY A 39 -12.94 2.26 12.28
N ALA A 40 -11.81 2.34 11.55
CA ALA A 40 -11.32 1.22 10.75
C ALA A 40 -10.63 0.18 11.63
N THR A 41 -10.73 -1.09 11.24
CA THR A 41 -9.96 -2.18 11.84
C THR A 41 -8.61 -2.30 11.12
N ILE A 42 -7.52 -2.23 11.87
CA ILE A 42 -6.16 -2.33 11.32
C ILE A 42 -5.67 -3.77 11.38
N ASP A 43 -5.25 -4.30 10.24
CA ASP A 43 -4.58 -5.59 10.12
C ASP A 43 -3.14 -5.34 9.61
N ASP A 44 -2.14 -5.42 10.49
CA ASP A 44 -0.74 -5.20 10.12
C ASP A 44 -0.08 -6.53 9.77
N PHE A 45 0.32 -6.69 8.49
CA PHE A 45 1.08 -7.86 8.05
C PHE A 45 2.57 -7.69 8.34
N ASP A 46 3.03 -8.24 9.45
CA ASP A 46 4.40 -8.11 9.96
C ASP A 46 5.35 -9.27 9.56
N ARG A 47 4.85 -10.25 8.78
CA ARG A 47 5.56 -11.49 8.42
C ARG A 47 6.16 -11.45 7.00
N LEU A 48 6.40 -10.26 6.46
CA LEU A 48 6.92 -10.11 5.09
C LEU A 48 8.26 -10.84 4.88
N ALA A 49 9.12 -10.87 5.91
CA ALA A 49 10.41 -11.56 5.88
C ALA A 49 10.29 -13.10 5.80
N ASP A 50 9.17 -13.66 6.23
CA ASP A 50 8.95 -15.11 6.27
C ASP A 50 8.44 -15.65 4.92
N ILE A 51 8.00 -14.78 4.01
CA ILE A 51 7.49 -15.20 2.69
C ILE A 51 8.66 -15.73 1.85
N PRO A 52 8.66 -17.01 1.46
CA PRO A 52 9.72 -17.58 0.64
C PRO A 52 9.76 -16.93 -0.75
N ALA A 53 10.88 -17.07 -1.46
CA ALA A 53 10.96 -16.64 -2.84
C ALA A 53 9.85 -17.28 -3.68
N PHE A 54 9.15 -16.46 -4.47
CA PHE A 54 8.09 -16.93 -5.34
C PHE A 54 8.65 -17.91 -6.38
N ASN A 55 7.99 -19.05 -6.47
CA ASN A 55 8.23 -20.05 -7.49
C ASN A 55 6.88 -20.52 -8.04
N PRO A 56 6.62 -20.36 -9.35
CA PRO A 56 5.38 -20.82 -9.98
C PRO A 56 5.08 -22.31 -9.75
N ASP A 57 6.11 -23.16 -9.68
CA ASP A 57 5.94 -24.59 -9.43
C ASP A 57 5.34 -24.88 -8.05
N ARG A 58 5.50 -23.93 -7.11
CA ARG A 58 5.03 -24.00 -5.73
C ARG A 58 3.76 -23.20 -5.49
N ALA A 59 3.16 -22.60 -6.52
CA ALA A 59 2.03 -21.68 -6.38
C ALA A 59 0.80 -22.31 -5.70
N PHE A 60 0.66 -23.64 -5.78
CA PHE A 60 -0.44 -24.41 -5.19
C PHE A 60 -0.04 -25.18 -3.94
N GLU A 61 1.21 -25.05 -3.46
CA GLU A 61 1.64 -25.66 -2.21
C GLU A 61 1.00 -24.94 -1.00
N HIS A 62 0.74 -25.72 0.05
CA HIS A 62 0.30 -25.19 1.34
C HIS A 62 1.48 -24.60 2.11
N ILE A 63 1.76 -23.31 1.89
CA ILE A 63 2.78 -22.54 2.61
C ILE A 63 2.05 -21.59 3.56
N ALA A 64 2.06 -21.91 4.86
CA ALA A 64 1.23 -21.26 5.86
C ALA A 64 1.33 -19.71 5.87
N VAL A 65 2.53 -19.13 5.69
CA VAL A 65 2.70 -17.67 5.64
C VAL A 65 2.11 -17.07 4.35
N VAL A 66 2.18 -17.80 3.23
CA VAL A 66 1.60 -17.36 1.95
C VAL A 66 0.07 -17.44 2.01
N GLU A 67 -0.47 -18.49 2.62
CA GLU A 67 -1.92 -18.62 2.83
C GLU A 67 -2.44 -17.53 3.78
N ASP A 68 -1.71 -17.23 4.85
CA ASP A 68 -2.05 -16.12 5.75
C ASP A 68 -2.02 -14.78 5.01
N TRP A 69 -0.99 -14.54 4.20
CA TRP A 69 -0.89 -13.35 3.36
C TRP A 69 -2.09 -13.22 2.40
N ARG A 70 -2.39 -14.25 1.63
CA ARG A 70 -3.53 -14.29 0.70
C ARG A 70 -4.85 -14.06 1.42
N ARG A 71 -5.06 -14.71 2.56
CA ARG A 71 -6.27 -14.59 3.36
C ARG A 71 -6.48 -13.15 3.87
N ARG A 72 -5.41 -12.51 4.38
CA ARG A 72 -5.49 -11.11 4.87
C ARG A 72 -5.75 -10.14 3.73
N VAL A 73 -5.08 -10.29 2.58
CA VAL A 73 -5.37 -9.49 1.39
C VAL A 73 -6.82 -9.66 0.92
N ALA A 74 -7.32 -10.90 0.90
CA ALA A 74 -8.70 -11.17 0.51
C ALA A 74 -9.71 -10.50 1.46
N ALA A 75 -9.43 -10.54 2.77
CA ALA A 75 -10.32 -10.00 3.81
C ALA A 75 -10.27 -8.47 3.94
N ALA A 76 -9.24 -7.81 3.40
CA ALA A 76 -9.09 -6.36 3.47
C ALA A 76 -10.03 -5.64 2.49
N ASP A 77 -10.63 -4.54 2.93
CA ASP A 77 -11.37 -3.63 2.04
C ASP A 77 -10.41 -2.73 1.27
N VAL A 78 -9.33 -2.30 1.92
CA VAL A 78 -8.28 -1.43 1.37
C VAL A 78 -6.89 -1.86 1.84
N VAL A 79 -5.85 -1.54 1.08
CA VAL A 79 -4.46 -1.92 1.40
C VAL A 79 -3.55 -0.70 1.38
N LEU A 80 -2.75 -0.50 2.44
CA LEU A 80 -1.68 0.48 2.49
C LEU A 80 -0.33 -0.23 2.42
N VAL A 81 0.47 0.09 1.42
CA VAL A 81 1.84 -0.39 1.26
C VAL A 81 2.82 0.75 1.52
N ALA A 82 3.68 0.61 2.52
CA ALA A 82 4.80 1.53 2.72
C ALA A 82 6.11 0.82 2.42
N THR A 83 6.82 1.23 1.36
CA THR A 83 8.00 0.52 0.84
C THR A 83 9.19 1.45 0.65
N PRO A 84 10.41 1.06 1.03
CA PRO A 84 11.60 1.79 0.66
C PRO A 84 11.94 1.60 -0.82
N GLU A 85 12.75 2.53 -1.33
CA GLU A 85 13.40 2.38 -2.63
C GLU A 85 14.81 1.79 -2.43
N TYR A 86 15.09 0.68 -3.11
CA TYR A 86 16.41 0.08 -3.17
C TYR A 86 16.85 -0.10 -4.62
N ALA A 87 18.05 0.39 -4.94
CA ALA A 87 18.63 0.28 -6.28
C ALA A 87 17.68 0.73 -7.42
N GLY A 88 16.93 1.82 -7.20
CA GLY A 88 16.01 2.36 -8.20
C GLY A 88 14.75 1.50 -8.41
N GLY A 89 14.32 0.74 -7.41
CA GLY A 89 13.12 -0.08 -7.49
C GLY A 89 12.46 -0.35 -6.14
N VAL A 90 11.34 -1.07 -6.17
CA VAL A 90 10.64 -1.51 -4.96
C VAL A 90 11.49 -2.53 -4.18
N ALA A 91 11.40 -2.52 -2.86
CA ALA A 91 12.06 -3.51 -2.01
C ALA A 91 11.67 -4.95 -2.42
N GLY A 92 12.67 -5.83 -2.60
CA GLY A 92 12.47 -7.19 -3.12
C GLY A 92 11.48 -8.01 -2.30
N ALA A 93 11.44 -7.84 -0.98
CA ALA A 93 10.48 -8.54 -0.11
C ALA A 93 9.02 -8.18 -0.45
N VAL A 94 8.75 -6.90 -0.76
CA VAL A 94 7.41 -6.45 -1.18
C VAL A 94 7.07 -7.06 -2.54
N LYS A 95 7.97 -6.90 -3.52
CA LYS A 95 7.72 -7.45 -4.86
C LYS A 95 7.45 -8.95 -4.79
N ASN A 96 8.25 -9.69 -4.04
CA ASN A 96 8.08 -11.11 -3.80
C ASN A 96 6.71 -11.47 -3.20
N ALA A 97 6.26 -10.72 -2.18
CA ALA A 97 4.95 -10.95 -1.57
C ALA A 97 3.80 -10.74 -2.57
N PHE A 98 3.90 -9.71 -3.40
CA PHE A 98 2.90 -9.46 -4.45
C PHE A 98 2.96 -10.48 -5.58
N ASP A 99 4.12 -11.08 -5.89
CA ASP A 99 4.22 -12.18 -6.85
C ASP A 99 3.42 -13.41 -6.41
N TRP A 100 3.37 -13.69 -5.11
CA TRP A 100 2.54 -14.76 -4.55
C TRP A 100 1.02 -14.50 -4.67
N LEU A 101 0.59 -13.28 -5.02
CA LEU A 101 -0.81 -12.95 -5.30
C LEU A 101 -1.18 -13.11 -6.78
N VAL A 102 -0.19 -13.27 -7.68
CA VAL A 102 -0.45 -13.50 -9.11
C VAL A 102 -1.29 -14.77 -9.28
N GLY A 103 -2.37 -14.67 -10.04
CA GLY A 103 -3.30 -15.78 -10.27
C GLY A 103 -4.31 -16.02 -9.13
N SER A 104 -4.17 -15.36 -7.96
CA SER A 104 -5.15 -15.51 -6.87
C SER A 104 -6.40 -14.62 -7.03
N GLY A 105 -6.30 -13.55 -7.81
CA GLY A 105 -7.37 -12.56 -8.00
C GLY A 105 -7.66 -11.66 -6.78
N HIS A 106 -6.97 -11.83 -5.66
CA HIS A 106 -7.28 -11.10 -4.42
C HIS A 106 -6.99 -9.59 -4.50
N MET A 107 -6.14 -9.16 -5.44
CA MET A 107 -5.88 -7.74 -5.71
C MET A 107 -6.87 -7.12 -6.70
N TYR A 108 -7.65 -7.94 -7.40
CA TYR A 108 -8.59 -7.43 -8.40
C TYR A 108 -9.60 -6.46 -7.78
N ARG A 109 -9.64 -5.25 -8.33
CA ARG A 109 -10.48 -4.12 -7.88
C ARG A 109 -10.20 -3.67 -6.43
N LYS A 110 -9.09 -4.06 -5.82
CA LYS A 110 -8.71 -3.65 -4.48
C LYS A 110 -8.16 -2.23 -4.50
N PRO A 111 -8.73 -1.27 -3.74
CA PRO A 111 -8.12 0.04 -3.56
C PRO A 111 -6.82 -0.08 -2.76
N VAL A 112 -5.77 0.55 -3.27
CA VAL A 112 -4.43 0.51 -2.66
C VAL A 112 -3.86 1.93 -2.61
N ALA A 113 -3.17 2.26 -1.52
CA ALA A 113 -2.29 3.41 -1.46
C ALA A 113 -0.84 2.98 -1.24
N VAL A 114 0.09 3.76 -1.79
CA VAL A 114 1.53 3.49 -1.69
C VAL A 114 2.25 4.68 -1.09
N ILE A 115 3.04 4.45 -0.04
CA ILE A 115 3.97 5.42 0.53
C ILE A 115 5.39 4.93 0.31
N SER A 116 6.31 5.84 -0.06
CA SER A 116 7.73 5.54 -0.01
C SER A 116 8.46 6.62 0.79
N ALA A 117 9.00 6.25 1.95
CA ALA A 117 9.78 7.12 2.80
C ALA A 117 11.28 6.77 2.68
N GLY A 118 12.05 7.68 2.10
CA GLY A 118 13.47 7.49 1.83
C GLY A 118 14.16 8.79 1.44
N THR A 119 15.47 8.75 1.16
CA THR A 119 16.29 9.95 0.91
C THR A 119 15.67 10.87 -0.15
N THR A 120 15.14 10.31 -1.23
CA THR A 120 14.59 11.05 -2.39
C THR A 120 13.07 10.95 -2.52
N GLY A 121 12.37 10.31 -1.56
CA GLY A 121 10.92 10.08 -1.63
C GLY A 121 10.51 8.89 -2.50
N GLY A 122 11.46 8.10 -2.99
CA GLY A 122 11.24 6.78 -3.58
C GLY A 122 10.37 6.74 -4.83
N LEU A 123 10.61 7.63 -5.80
CA LEU A 123 9.82 7.71 -7.03
C LEU A 123 9.81 6.37 -7.79
N HIS A 124 10.98 5.74 -7.97
CA HIS A 124 11.08 4.48 -8.71
C HIS A 124 10.38 3.32 -8.00
N ALA A 125 10.40 3.30 -6.67
CA ALA A 125 9.66 2.30 -5.91
C ALA A 125 8.14 2.48 -6.07
N ARG A 126 7.64 3.73 -6.07
CA ARG A 126 6.22 4.05 -6.29
C ARG A 126 5.78 3.69 -7.71
N VAL A 127 6.58 4.02 -8.72
CA VAL A 127 6.34 3.61 -10.13
C VAL A 127 6.29 2.08 -10.27
N ALA A 128 7.28 1.36 -9.70
CA ALA A 128 7.33 -0.09 -9.77
C ALA A 128 6.13 -0.75 -9.05
N MET A 129 5.68 -0.17 -7.93
CA MET A 129 4.46 -0.63 -7.26
C MET A 129 3.22 -0.32 -8.07
N ALA A 130 3.11 0.86 -8.67
CA ALA A 130 1.99 1.22 -9.55
C ALA A 130 1.86 0.22 -10.70
N GLN A 131 2.96 -0.12 -11.37
CA GLN A 131 2.99 -1.15 -12.40
C GLN A 131 2.51 -2.51 -11.86
N THR A 132 3.09 -2.97 -10.75
CA THR A 132 2.76 -4.27 -10.16
C THR A 132 1.27 -4.36 -9.81
N LEU A 133 0.72 -3.32 -9.19
CA LEU A 133 -0.69 -3.24 -8.77
C LEU A 133 -1.63 -3.21 -9.98
N THR A 134 -1.31 -2.39 -10.99
CA THR A 134 -2.10 -2.29 -12.23
C THR A 134 -2.16 -3.62 -12.97
N TRP A 135 -1.04 -4.35 -13.05
CA TRP A 135 -1.00 -5.69 -13.65
C TRP A 135 -1.81 -6.74 -12.88
N GLN A 136 -2.06 -6.53 -11.60
CA GLN A 136 -2.91 -7.39 -10.77
C GLN A 136 -4.38 -6.91 -10.70
N GLY A 137 -4.71 -5.86 -11.46
CA GLY A 137 -6.06 -5.31 -11.51
C GLY A 137 -6.49 -4.55 -10.25
N ALA A 138 -5.52 -4.12 -9.42
CA ALA A 138 -5.77 -3.26 -8.27
C ALA A 138 -5.93 -1.79 -8.68
N TYR A 139 -6.60 -1.01 -7.86
CA TYR A 139 -6.76 0.43 -8.05
C TYR A 139 -5.80 1.19 -7.14
N LEU A 140 -4.72 1.76 -7.69
CA LEU A 140 -3.85 2.67 -6.96
C LEU A 140 -4.57 4.02 -6.84
N VAL A 141 -5.15 4.29 -5.67
CA VAL A 141 -5.99 5.48 -5.42
C VAL A 141 -5.21 6.67 -4.87
N ALA A 142 -4.04 6.43 -4.29
CA ALA A 142 -3.16 7.49 -3.80
C ALA A 142 -1.71 7.01 -3.71
N GLU A 143 -0.77 7.94 -3.82
CA GLU A 143 0.65 7.67 -3.62
C GLU A 143 1.35 8.87 -2.96
N LEU A 144 2.41 8.62 -2.19
CA LEU A 144 3.14 9.66 -1.48
C LEU A 144 4.63 9.33 -1.37
N GLY A 145 5.46 10.28 -1.77
CA GLY A 145 6.90 10.25 -1.52
C GLY A 145 7.26 11.13 -0.31
N VAL A 146 7.89 10.55 0.71
CA VAL A 146 8.42 11.30 1.85
C VAL A 146 9.94 11.36 1.73
N ALA A 147 10.43 12.48 1.20
CA ALA A 147 11.88 12.72 1.06
C ALA A 147 12.50 13.13 2.40
N ALA A 148 13.78 12.76 2.60
CA ALA A 148 14.58 13.09 3.78
C ALA A 148 13.86 12.84 5.13
N PRO A 149 13.30 11.66 5.38
CA PRO A 149 12.44 11.40 6.54
C PRO A 149 13.11 11.67 7.89
N ARG A 150 14.44 11.56 7.97
CA ARG A 150 15.18 11.83 9.22
C ARG A 150 15.08 13.29 9.68
N THR A 151 14.93 14.24 8.77
CA THR A 151 14.75 15.66 9.11
C THR A 151 13.32 16.01 9.53
N LYS A 152 12.42 15.06 9.42
CA LYS A 152 10.98 15.19 9.65
C LYS A 152 10.49 14.37 10.85
N SER A 153 11.44 13.72 11.55
CA SER A 153 11.16 12.81 12.64
C SER A 153 11.92 13.21 13.90
N ASP A 154 11.39 12.80 15.05
CA ASP A 154 12.09 12.87 16.33
C ASP A 154 13.19 11.79 16.44
N ASP A 155 13.89 11.76 17.60
CA ASP A 155 14.97 10.80 17.90
C ASP A 155 14.48 9.34 17.95
N ASP A 156 13.17 9.13 18.18
CA ASP A 156 12.54 7.81 18.13
C ASP A 156 12.14 7.40 16.72
N GLY A 157 12.29 8.29 15.73
CA GLY A 157 11.95 8.09 14.34
C GLY A 157 10.46 8.28 14.03
N ARG A 158 9.68 8.91 14.93
CA ARG A 158 8.29 9.26 14.68
C ARG A 158 8.22 10.55 13.89
N PHE A 159 7.36 10.64 12.91
CA PHE A 159 7.14 11.89 12.17
C PHE A 159 6.56 12.98 13.07
N THR A 160 7.25 14.13 13.13
CA THR A 160 6.84 15.33 13.86
C THR A 160 6.63 16.53 12.96
N ASP A 161 7.08 16.45 11.69
CA ASP A 161 6.83 17.46 10.68
C ASP A 161 5.34 17.50 10.30
N GLY A 162 4.66 18.61 10.62
CA GLY A 162 3.22 18.75 10.44
C GLY A 162 2.77 18.56 8.98
N ALA A 163 3.58 19.04 8.01
CA ALA A 163 3.24 18.87 6.59
C ALA A 163 3.28 17.40 6.17
N THR A 164 4.27 16.64 6.64
CA THR A 164 4.39 15.20 6.38
C THR A 164 3.24 14.42 7.03
N VAL A 165 2.92 14.71 8.28
CA VAL A 165 1.79 14.08 8.98
C VAL A 165 0.48 14.36 8.26
N THR A 166 0.24 15.61 7.85
CA THR A 166 -0.96 15.99 7.08
C THR A 166 -1.03 15.27 5.73
N ALA A 167 0.09 15.15 5.01
CA ALA A 167 0.11 14.46 3.72
C ALA A 167 -0.20 12.96 3.87
N ILE A 168 0.35 12.29 4.90
CA ILE A 168 0.03 10.89 5.22
C ILE A 168 -1.46 10.76 5.61
N ALA A 169 -1.98 11.71 6.40
CA ALA A 169 -3.37 11.73 6.79
C ALA A 169 -4.30 11.84 5.58
N SER A 170 -4.05 12.80 4.67
CA SER A 170 -4.86 12.97 3.46
C SER A 170 -4.83 11.74 2.54
N LEU A 171 -3.66 11.11 2.39
CA LEU A 171 -3.56 9.84 1.64
C LEU A 171 -4.40 8.74 2.30
N THR A 172 -4.36 8.65 3.63
CA THR A 172 -5.10 7.63 4.37
C THR A 172 -6.62 7.85 4.25
N GLU A 173 -7.07 9.11 4.31
CA GLU A 173 -8.48 9.45 4.09
C GLU A 173 -8.95 9.05 2.70
N LEU A 174 -8.21 9.40 1.66
CA LEU A 174 -8.52 8.97 0.28
C LEU A 174 -8.61 7.46 0.15
N LEU A 175 -7.69 6.72 0.80
CA LEU A 175 -7.70 5.27 0.78
C LEU A 175 -8.94 4.69 1.48
N LEU A 176 -9.30 5.21 2.66
CA LEU A 176 -10.49 4.72 3.38
C LEU A 176 -11.79 5.05 2.64
N ASP A 177 -11.89 6.25 2.07
CA ASP A 177 -13.05 6.68 1.29
C ASP A 177 -13.23 5.81 0.03
N ALA A 178 -12.12 5.33 -0.54
CA ALA A 178 -12.13 4.45 -1.71
C ALA A 178 -12.90 3.13 -1.48
N ALA A 179 -13.01 2.65 -0.23
CA ALA A 179 -13.81 1.46 0.09
C ALA A 179 -15.31 1.61 -0.23
N ALA A 180 -15.81 2.85 -0.32
CA ALA A 180 -17.20 3.15 -0.59
C ALA A 180 -17.42 3.90 -1.92
N THR A 181 -16.34 4.22 -2.62
CA THR A 181 -16.37 4.96 -3.87
C THR A 181 -16.96 4.09 -5.00
N PRO A 182 -17.88 4.62 -5.82
CA PRO A 182 -18.39 3.91 -6.98
C PRO A 182 -17.29 3.48 -7.94
N LEU A 183 -17.48 2.34 -8.61
CA LEU A 183 -16.47 1.74 -9.46
C LEU A 183 -15.96 2.69 -10.57
N ALA A 184 -16.84 3.44 -11.21
CA ALA A 184 -16.45 4.37 -12.27
C ALA A 184 -15.50 5.45 -11.73
N ASP A 185 -15.83 6.03 -10.57
CA ASP A 185 -15.02 7.07 -9.93
C ASP A 185 -13.67 6.52 -9.45
N LEU A 186 -13.63 5.24 -8.98
CA LEU A 186 -12.38 4.55 -8.62
C LEU A 186 -11.48 4.34 -9.84
N VAL A 187 -12.06 3.98 -10.99
CA VAL A 187 -11.31 3.79 -12.25
C VAL A 187 -10.68 5.11 -12.68
N ASP A 188 -11.46 6.20 -12.66
CA ASP A 188 -10.99 7.53 -13.05
C ASP A 188 -9.89 8.02 -12.09
N LEU A 189 -10.10 7.86 -10.79
CA LEU A 189 -9.10 8.21 -9.76
C LEU A 189 -7.80 7.43 -9.96
N ALA A 190 -7.89 6.11 -10.06
CA ALA A 190 -6.72 5.25 -10.24
C ALA A 190 -6.02 5.52 -11.57
N GLY A 191 -6.76 5.76 -12.64
CA GLY A 191 -6.21 6.15 -13.94
C GLY A 191 -5.41 7.45 -13.87
N GLY A 192 -5.92 8.45 -13.16
CA GLY A 192 -5.22 9.70 -12.90
C GLY A 192 -3.93 9.50 -12.10
N VAL A 193 -3.96 8.71 -11.03
CA VAL A 193 -2.79 8.45 -10.17
C VAL A 193 -1.71 7.70 -10.93
N VAL A 194 -2.02 6.59 -11.62
CA VAL A 194 -1.00 5.82 -12.36
C VAL A 194 -0.45 6.61 -13.55
N GLY A 195 -1.32 7.40 -14.23
CA GLY A 195 -0.90 8.26 -15.32
C GLY A 195 0.08 9.35 -14.88
N SER A 196 -0.10 9.93 -13.68
CA SER A 196 0.84 10.92 -13.12
C SER A 196 2.22 10.35 -12.84
N LEU A 197 2.31 9.04 -12.62
CA LEU A 197 3.56 8.28 -12.46
C LEU A 197 4.16 7.80 -13.79
N GLY A 198 3.53 8.11 -14.93
CA GLY A 198 3.97 7.64 -16.25
C GLY A 198 3.71 6.16 -16.49
N VAL A 199 2.82 5.53 -15.72
CA VAL A 199 2.41 4.14 -15.91
C VAL A 199 1.20 4.09 -16.85
N ASP A 200 1.15 3.08 -17.73
CA ASP A 200 0.04 2.91 -18.66
C ASP A 200 -1.28 2.67 -17.91
N ALA A 201 -2.17 3.64 -18.00
CA ALA A 201 -3.49 3.59 -17.39
C ALA A 201 -4.49 2.70 -18.17
N GLY A 202 -4.16 2.25 -19.38
CA GLY A 202 -5.05 1.42 -20.19
C GLY A 202 -5.41 0.06 -19.58
N ARG A 203 -4.72 -0.33 -18.50
CA ARG A 203 -5.05 -1.52 -17.70
C ARG A 203 -5.92 -1.24 -16.48
N VAL A 204 -6.13 0.03 -16.14
CA VAL A 204 -7.05 0.48 -15.09
C VAL A 204 -8.45 0.55 -15.72
N THR A 205 -8.98 -0.59 -16.13
CA THR A 205 -10.30 -0.62 -16.78
C THR A 205 -11.27 -1.44 -15.95
N PRO A 206 -12.57 -1.05 -15.91
CA PRO A 206 -13.59 -1.97 -15.48
C PRO A 206 -13.58 -3.14 -16.45
N ALA A 207 -13.50 -4.37 -15.94
CA ALA A 207 -13.78 -5.52 -16.77
C ALA A 207 -15.24 -5.38 -17.25
N VAL A 208 -15.42 -5.46 -18.56
CA VAL A 208 -16.72 -5.54 -19.20
C VAL A 208 -17.46 -6.79 -18.74
#